data_32c278cb8b74ce806fbad622c5c2b1b3
#
_entry.id   32c278cb8b74ce806fbad622c5c2b1b3
#
_cell.length_a   1.000
_cell.length_b   1.000
_cell.length_c   1.000
_cell.angle_alpha   90.00
_cell.angle_beta   90.00
_cell.angle_gamma   90.00
#
_symmetry.space_group_name_H-M   'P 1'
#
loop_
_entity.id
_entity.type
_entity.pdbx_description
1 polymer ?
#
loop_
_entity_poly.entity_id
_entity_poly.type
_entity_poly.pdbx_seq_one_letter_code
_entity_poly.pdbx_strand_id
1 'polypeptide(L)'
;MFQDPGPYDIEVYADALVGDTVVLRSVGLALARTLGRWTGYSPDGLFNVTGEIGAVSMDQSIQVVDSTMFKKGYTGSYKLGYEDQWFSNPVEISLASYDDEQALYQRNSDNSWTELPSYSQQGRIRAYTDKMGYFRLGRKTVIVPGLTSLGQNYPNPFNPVTNITYDVGFVDGPQQQVNLSIYNLLGQHVQTLFKGQQGPGQYSIMWYGRDKSGVSVASGIYFVHMSTSAGEVQTKKVMLLR
;
A
#
# COMPACT_ATOMS: atom_id res chain seq x y z
N MET A 1 -19.71 -4.42 -25.78
CA MET A 1 -19.94 -4.76 -24.35
C MET A 1 -19.09 -6.00 -24.07
N PHE A 2 -17.84 -5.84 -23.65
CA PHE A 2 -16.97 -6.97 -23.33
C PHE A 2 -17.28 -7.35 -21.87
N GLN A 3 -17.79 -8.58 -21.69
CA GLN A 3 -17.98 -9.18 -20.38
C GLN A 3 -16.60 -9.28 -19.70
N ASP A 4 -16.54 -8.85 -18.45
CA ASP A 4 -15.40 -9.08 -17.56
C ASP A 4 -15.21 -10.59 -17.44
N PRO A 5 -14.08 -11.17 -17.91
CA PRO A 5 -13.88 -12.60 -17.73
C PRO A 5 -13.62 -12.81 -16.26
N GLY A 6 -14.52 -13.53 -15.61
CA GLY A 6 -14.38 -13.97 -14.23
C GLY A 6 -13.05 -14.69 -13.96
N PRO A 7 -12.78 -15.12 -12.73
CA PRO A 7 -11.52 -15.75 -12.37
C PRO A 7 -11.27 -16.95 -13.29
N TYR A 8 -10.17 -16.90 -14.03
CA TYR A 8 -9.78 -17.98 -14.92
C TYR A 8 -9.43 -19.23 -14.12
N ASP A 9 -9.90 -20.39 -14.63
CA ASP A 9 -9.54 -21.70 -14.13
C ASP A 9 -8.01 -21.87 -14.13
N ILE A 10 -7.51 -22.41 -13.04
CA ILE A 10 -6.11 -22.51 -12.74
C ILE A 10 -5.60 -23.86 -13.23
N GLU A 11 -4.61 -23.87 -14.11
CA GLU A 11 -3.83 -25.07 -14.32
C GLU A 11 -2.82 -25.23 -13.17
N VAL A 12 -2.94 -26.34 -12.46
CA VAL A 12 -2.02 -26.70 -11.38
C VAL A 12 -0.82 -27.42 -11.99
N TYR A 13 0.35 -26.78 -11.93
CA TYR A 13 1.60 -27.45 -12.30
C TYR A 13 2.29 -27.98 -11.04
N ALA A 14 2.62 -29.27 -11.04
CA ALA A 14 3.50 -29.86 -10.03
C ALA A 14 4.95 -29.58 -10.45
N ASP A 15 5.65 -28.71 -9.73
CA ASP A 15 6.92 -28.15 -10.21
C ASP A 15 8.18 -28.80 -9.61
N ALA A 16 8.10 -29.67 -8.67
CA ALA A 16 9.20 -30.59 -8.27
C ALA A 16 8.82 -31.49 -7.08
N LEU A 17 9.34 -32.70 -7.07
CA LEU A 17 9.48 -33.54 -5.89
C LEU A 17 10.76 -33.10 -5.14
N VAL A 18 10.59 -32.53 -3.96
CA VAL A 18 11.69 -32.34 -3.01
C VAL A 18 11.46 -33.34 -1.88
N GLY A 19 12.04 -34.52 -1.98
CA GLY A 19 11.72 -35.65 -1.12
C GLY A 19 10.29 -36.17 -1.37
N ASP A 20 9.61 -36.65 -0.35
CA ASP A 20 8.24 -37.20 -0.46
C ASP A 20 7.14 -36.09 -0.42
N THR A 21 7.47 -34.83 -0.68
CA THR A 21 6.53 -33.72 -0.60
C THR A 21 6.21 -33.16 -1.98
N VAL A 22 4.94 -33.23 -2.38
CA VAL A 22 4.43 -32.55 -3.57
C VAL A 22 4.15 -31.09 -3.21
N VAL A 23 4.87 -30.17 -3.82
CA VAL A 23 4.60 -28.72 -3.69
C VAL A 23 3.63 -28.34 -4.80
N LEU A 24 2.37 -28.14 -4.46
CA LEU A 24 1.36 -27.61 -5.37
C LEU A 24 1.46 -26.08 -5.37
N ARG A 25 1.66 -25.49 -6.54
CA ARG A 25 1.60 -24.03 -6.73
C ARG A 25 0.31 -23.69 -7.47
N SER A 26 -0.51 -22.85 -6.82
CA SER A 26 -1.64 -22.24 -7.52
C SER A 26 -1.18 -20.91 -8.14
N VAL A 27 -1.55 -20.68 -9.39
CA VAL A 27 -1.21 -19.46 -10.13
C VAL A 27 -2.50 -18.72 -10.48
N GLY A 28 -2.64 -17.49 -9.99
CA GLY A 28 -3.63 -16.54 -10.48
C GLY A 28 -3.03 -15.67 -11.58
N LEU A 29 -3.85 -15.16 -12.48
CA LEU A 29 -3.46 -14.23 -13.52
C LEU A 29 -4.18 -12.89 -13.33
N ALA A 30 -3.42 -11.79 -13.34
CA ALA A 30 -3.95 -10.46 -13.48
C ALA A 30 -3.77 -10.01 -14.93
N LEU A 31 -4.83 -9.60 -15.60
CA LEU A 31 -4.74 -8.92 -16.89
C LEU A 31 -4.51 -7.43 -16.65
N ALA A 32 -3.25 -7.04 -16.62
CA ALA A 32 -2.87 -5.65 -16.48
C ALA A 32 -3.07 -4.91 -17.80
N ARG A 33 -3.78 -3.78 -17.77
CA ARG A 33 -4.13 -2.96 -18.93
C ARG A 33 -3.53 -1.58 -18.82
N THR A 34 -3.09 -1.04 -19.96
CA THR A 34 -2.61 0.35 -20.07
C THR A 34 -3.74 1.36 -19.92
N LEU A 35 -4.93 1.02 -20.42
CA LEU A 35 -6.12 1.86 -20.38
C LEU A 35 -7.17 1.24 -19.47
N GLY A 36 -7.38 1.87 -18.32
CA GLY A 36 -8.39 1.46 -17.35
C GLY A 36 -7.81 0.84 -16.09
N ARG A 37 -8.68 0.71 -15.11
CA ARG A 37 -8.38 0.01 -13.86
C ARG A 37 -8.45 -1.49 -14.08
N TRP A 38 -7.52 -2.22 -13.46
CA TRP A 38 -7.49 -3.66 -13.48
C TRP A 38 -7.22 -4.20 -12.09
N THR A 39 -7.68 -5.43 -11.83
CA THR A 39 -7.46 -6.11 -10.54
C THR A 39 -7.09 -7.56 -10.79
N GLY A 40 -6.14 -8.06 -10.04
CA GLY A 40 -5.75 -9.47 -10.01
C GLY A 40 -5.85 -10.04 -8.60
N TYR A 41 -6.07 -11.34 -8.51
CA TYR A 41 -6.25 -12.06 -7.25
C TYR A 41 -5.34 -13.28 -7.21
N SER A 42 -4.85 -13.62 -6.02
CA SER A 42 -4.31 -14.96 -5.79
C SER A 42 -5.42 -16.00 -5.84
N PRO A 43 -5.11 -17.26 -6.13
CA PRO A 43 -6.10 -18.33 -6.20
C PRO A 43 -6.92 -18.52 -4.92
N ASP A 44 -6.33 -18.28 -3.76
CA ASP A 44 -7.00 -18.32 -2.45
C ASP A 44 -7.82 -17.06 -2.13
N GLY A 45 -7.74 -16.02 -2.99
CA GLY A 45 -8.42 -14.74 -2.82
C GLY A 45 -7.87 -13.86 -1.68
N LEU A 46 -6.80 -14.30 -1.01
CA LEU A 46 -6.25 -13.56 0.13
C LEU A 46 -5.38 -12.39 -0.30
N PHE A 47 -4.65 -12.50 -1.42
CA PHE A 47 -3.83 -11.43 -1.97
C PHE A 47 -4.50 -10.82 -3.21
N ASN A 48 -4.57 -9.50 -3.26
CA ASN A 48 -5.07 -8.75 -4.41
C ASN A 48 -4.05 -7.70 -4.85
N VAL A 49 -4.04 -7.44 -6.16
CA VAL A 49 -3.34 -6.31 -6.76
C VAL A 49 -4.31 -5.50 -7.59
N THR A 50 -4.25 -4.18 -7.50
CA THR A 50 -5.07 -3.26 -8.31
C THR A 50 -4.17 -2.20 -8.92
N GLY A 51 -4.21 -2.09 -10.24
CA GLY A 51 -3.52 -1.03 -10.99
C GLY A 51 -4.51 -0.05 -11.60
N GLU A 52 -4.13 1.22 -11.59
CA GLU A 52 -4.85 2.30 -12.28
C GLU A 52 -4.29 2.50 -13.70
N ILE A 53 -4.88 3.43 -14.45
CA ILE A 53 -4.42 3.78 -15.81
C ILE A 53 -2.93 4.11 -15.81
N GLY A 54 -2.20 3.49 -16.73
CA GLY A 54 -0.75 3.70 -16.88
C GLY A 54 0.11 2.94 -15.87
N ALA A 55 -0.45 2.06 -15.05
CA ALA A 55 0.34 1.22 -14.15
C ALA A 55 1.29 0.27 -14.90
N VAL A 56 0.95 -0.08 -16.14
CA VAL A 56 1.79 -0.86 -17.05
C VAL A 56 1.97 -0.11 -18.38
N SER A 57 3.13 -0.30 -19.02
CA SER A 57 3.45 0.35 -20.31
C SER A 57 2.80 -0.33 -21.52
N MET A 58 2.40 -1.60 -21.36
CA MET A 58 1.68 -2.39 -22.35
C MET A 58 0.74 -3.36 -21.64
N ASP A 59 -0.33 -3.78 -22.33
CA ASP A 59 -1.23 -4.80 -21.80
C ASP A 59 -0.47 -6.12 -21.65
N GLN A 60 -0.52 -6.71 -20.47
CA GLN A 60 0.23 -7.91 -20.14
C GLN A 60 -0.47 -8.76 -19.08
N SER A 61 -0.15 -10.05 -19.06
CA SER A 61 -0.54 -10.95 -17.99
C SER A 61 0.50 -10.91 -16.87
N ILE A 62 0.05 -10.68 -15.64
CA ILE A 62 0.90 -10.71 -14.45
C ILE A 62 0.50 -11.90 -13.61
N GLN A 63 1.44 -12.78 -13.30
CA GLN A 63 1.20 -13.93 -12.44
C GLN A 63 1.09 -13.49 -10.97
N VAL A 64 0.08 -14.05 -10.31
CA VAL A 64 -0.10 -13.93 -8.86
C VAL A 64 -0.01 -15.33 -8.28
N VAL A 65 1.09 -15.65 -7.62
CA VAL A 65 1.39 -17.00 -7.13
C VAL A 65 1.28 -17.02 -5.61
N ASP A 66 0.52 -17.96 -5.09
CA ASP A 66 0.57 -18.34 -3.69
C ASP A 66 1.80 -19.24 -3.46
N SER A 67 2.77 -18.75 -2.70
CA SER A 67 3.97 -19.51 -2.34
C SER A 67 3.86 -20.03 -0.91
N THR A 68 2.76 -20.72 -0.57
CA THR A 68 2.62 -21.38 0.72
C THR A 68 3.59 -22.54 0.84
N MET A 69 4.74 -22.30 1.39
CA MET A 69 5.50 -23.36 2.05
C MET A 69 4.83 -23.63 3.39
N PHE A 70 4.05 -24.71 3.48
CA PHE A 70 3.52 -25.22 4.73
C PHE A 70 4.66 -25.74 5.63
N LYS A 71 5.32 -24.83 6.34
CA LYS A 71 5.99 -25.17 7.60
C LYS A 71 5.25 -24.45 8.70
N LYS A 72 4.82 -25.24 9.71
CA LYS A 72 4.18 -24.77 10.93
C LYS A 72 4.89 -23.51 11.46
N GLY A 73 4.24 -22.33 11.37
CA GLY A 73 4.79 -21.05 11.85
C GLY A 73 5.18 -20.03 10.78
N TYR A 74 5.02 -20.30 9.49
CA TYR A 74 5.23 -19.30 8.43
C TYR A 74 3.91 -18.77 7.90
N THR A 75 3.71 -17.46 8.00
CA THR A 75 2.70 -16.73 7.21
C THR A 75 3.08 -16.84 5.75
N GLY A 76 2.15 -17.30 4.90
CA GLY A 76 2.36 -17.45 3.46
C GLY A 76 2.89 -16.17 2.82
N SER A 77 3.70 -16.32 1.79
CA SER A 77 4.12 -15.20 0.94
C SER A 77 3.47 -15.34 -0.43
N TYR A 78 3.20 -14.19 -1.08
CA TYR A 78 2.62 -14.11 -2.41
C TYR A 78 3.65 -13.51 -3.36
N LYS A 79 3.74 -14.07 -4.55
CA LYS A 79 4.59 -13.56 -5.62
C LYS A 79 3.72 -12.84 -6.64
N LEU A 80 4.06 -11.61 -6.97
CA LEU A 80 3.44 -10.79 -7.99
C LEU A 80 4.44 -10.60 -9.13
N GLY A 81 4.15 -11.14 -10.30
CA GLY A 81 4.99 -11.02 -11.48
C GLY A 81 6.39 -11.62 -11.32
N TYR A 82 7.36 -11.01 -11.98
CA TYR A 82 8.76 -11.40 -11.91
C TYR A 82 9.54 -10.48 -10.97
N GLU A 83 10.53 -11.03 -10.28
CA GLU A 83 11.44 -10.23 -9.47
C GLU A 83 12.21 -9.25 -10.37
N ASP A 84 12.54 -8.07 -9.81
CA ASP A 84 13.25 -6.99 -10.50
C ASP A 84 12.51 -6.33 -11.68
N GLN A 85 11.22 -6.57 -11.81
CA GLN A 85 10.35 -5.79 -12.69
C GLN A 85 9.59 -4.71 -11.92
N TRP A 86 9.26 -3.64 -12.65
CA TRP A 86 8.63 -2.45 -12.10
C TRP A 86 7.33 -2.13 -12.81
N PHE A 87 6.39 -1.59 -12.08
CA PHE A 87 5.22 -0.95 -12.66
C PHE A 87 5.60 0.47 -13.11
N SER A 88 4.97 0.95 -14.17
CA SER A 88 5.17 2.35 -14.63
C SER A 88 4.59 3.37 -13.64
N ASN A 89 3.54 3.01 -12.95
CA ASN A 89 2.95 3.73 -11.82
C ASN A 89 2.67 2.75 -10.68
N PRO A 90 2.73 3.20 -9.43
CA PRO A 90 2.44 2.34 -8.29
C PRO A 90 1.07 1.67 -8.35
N VAL A 91 1.03 0.42 -7.95
CA VAL A 91 -0.19 -0.38 -7.82
C VAL A 91 -0.54 -0.57 -6.35
N GLU A 92 -1.82 -0.68 -6.03
CA GLU A 92 -2.26 -1.09 -4.70
C GLU A 92 -2.18 -2.61 -4.59
N ILE A 93 -1.56 -3.09 -3.53
CA ILE A 93 -1.60 -4.49 -3.11
C ILE A 93 -2.33 -4.60 -1.79
N SER A 94 -3.01 -5.73 -1.57
CA SER A 94 -3.67 -5.97 -0.30
C SER A 94 -3.68 -7.45 0.08
N LEU A 95 -3.53 -7.71 1.38
CA LEU A 95 -3.65 -9.03 1.98
C LEU A 95 -4.77 -9.04 3.03
N ALA A 96 -5.57 -10.10 3.03
CA ALA A 96 -6.60 -10.28 4.04
C ALA A 96 -5.95 -10.45 5.42
N SER A 97 -6.42 -9.68 6.40
CA SER A 97 -5.98 -9.74 7.79
C SER A 97 -7.05 -9.14 8.69
N TYR A 98 -7.23 -9.77 9.83
CA TYR A 98 -8.08 -9.26 10.92
C TYR A 98 -7.24 -8.71 12.08
N ASP A 99 -5.93 -8.58 11.89
CA ASP A 99 -4.98 -8.10 12.90
C ASP A 99 -4.37 -6.78 12.44
N ASP A 100 -4.78 -5.68 13.08
CA ASP A 100 -4.32 -4.33 12.78
C ASP A 100 -2.86 -4.05 13.20
N GLU A 101 -2.25 -4.98 13.96
CA GLU A 101 -0.82 -4.93 14.29
C GLU A 101 0.07 -5.53 13.19
N GLN A 102 -0.51 -5.96 12.07
CA GLN A 102 0.23 -6.44 10.91
C GLN A 102 0.47 -5.33 9.88
N ALA A 103 1.55 -5.50 9.12
CA ALA A 103 1.92 -4.69 7.97
C ALA A 103 2.27 -5.58 6.78
N LEU A 104 2.26 -5.00 5.57
CA LEU A 104 2.77 -5.63 4.37
C LEU A 104 4.29 -5.46 4.29
N TYR A 105 4.96 -6.53 3.94
CA TYR A 105 6.40 -6.58 3.71
C TYR A 105 6.69 -7.00 2.28
N GLN A 106 7.68 -6.37 1.66
CA GLN A 106 8.22 -6.73 0.35
C GLN A 106 9.62 -7.32 0.51
N ARG A 107 9.92 -8.40 -0.22
CA ARG A 107 11.25 -9.03 -0.24
C ARG A 107 12.21 -8.24 -1.12
N ASN A 108 13.40 -8.01 -0.60
CA ASN A 108 14.52 -7.42 -1.32
C ASN A 108 15.33 -8.49 -2.07
N SER A 109 16.23 -8.07 -2.96
CA SER A 109 17.13 -8.94 -3.71
C SER A 109 18.12 -9.72 -2.82
N ASP A 110 18.43 -9.22 -1.63
CA ASP A 110 19.27 -9.88 -0.62
C ASP A 110 18.48 -10.85 0.28
N ASN A 111 17.22 -11.14 -0.06
CA ASN A 111 16.25 -11.93 0.71
C ASN A 111 15.81 -11.32 2.06
N SER A 112 16.21 -10.12 2.39
CA SER A 112 15.64 -9.38 3.51
C SER A 112 14.22 -8.90 3.18
N TRP A 113 13.48 -8.46 4.22
CA TRP A 113 12.13 -7.96 4.08
C TRP A 113 12.04 -6.51 4.54
N THR A 114 11.48 -5.66 3.68
CA THR A 114 11.21 -4.25 4.02
C THR A 114 9.72 -4.07 4.26
N GLU A 115 9.38 -3.44 5.38
CA GLU A 115 8.01 -3.04 5.67
C GLU A 115 7.57 -1.94 4.70
N LEU A 116 6.40 -2.13 4.08
CA LEU A 116 5.76 -1.12 3.25
C LEU A 116 4.86 -0.23 4.12
N PRO A 117 4.78 1.08 3.81
CA PRO A 117 3.77 1.94 4.41
C PRO A 117 2.37 1.35 4.17
N SER A 118 1.79 0.77 5.22
CA SER A 118 0.56 -0.03 5.13
C SER A 118 -0.55 0.58 5.97
N TYR A 119 -1.79 0.37 5.55
CA TYR A 119 -2.99 0.77 6.27
C TYR A 119 -4.03 -0.35 6.27
N SER A 120 -4.83 -0.42 7.34
CA SER A 120 -5.92 -1.39 7.46
C SER A 120 -7.23 -0.79 6.95
N GLN A 121 -7.93 -1.52 6.09
CA GLN A 121 -9.24 -1.14 5.60
C GLN A 121 -10.05 -2.37 5.21
N GLN A 122 -11.27 -2.50 5.74
CA GLN A 122 -12.23 -3.57 5.39
C GLN A 122 -11.65 -4.99 5.55
N GLY A 123 -10.94 -5.25 6.65
CA GLY A 123 -10.35 -6.57 6.92
C GLY A 123 -9.18 -6.92 6.01
N ARG A 124 -8.51 -5.93 5.45
CA ARG A 124 -7.32 -6.09 4.61
C ARG A 124 -6.25 -5.08 4.98
N ILE A 125 -5.01 -5.52 4.99
CA ILE A 125 -3.84 -4.64 5.03
C ILE A 125 -3.48 -4.29 3.60
N ARG A 126 -3.36 -2.99 3.32
CA ARG A 126 -3.12 -2.41 2.00
C ARG A 126 -1.83 -1.61 1.98
N ALA A 127 -1.15 -1.62 0.84
CA ALA A 127 0.02 -0.80 0.58
C ALA A 127 0.13 -0.47 -0.91
N TYR A 128 0.94 0.52 -1.25
CA TYR A 128 1.32 0.79 -2.63
C TYR A 128 2.74 0.30 -2.90
N THR A 129 2.96 -0.25 -4.09
CA THR A 129 4.28 -0.62 -4.57
C THR A 129 4.40 -0.33 -6.07
N ASP A 130 5.57 0.06 -6.51
CA ASP A 130 5.95 0.16 -7.91
C ASP A 130 6.78 -1.05 -8.39
N LYS A 131 7.07 -2.00 -7.48
CA LYS A 131 7.96 -3.11 -7.73
C LYS A 131 7.23 -4.44 -7.62
N MET A 132 7.45 -5.32 -8.59
CA MET A 132 7.02 -6.71 -8.53
C MET A 132 7.91 -7.53 -7.59
N GLY A 133 7.49 -8.73 -7.22
CA GLY A 133 8.24 -9.61 -6.35
C GLY A 133 7.41 -10.30 -5.29
N TYR A 134 8.00 -10.57 -4.12
CA TYR A 134 7.33 -11.30 -3.04
C TYR A 134 6.81 -10.37 -1.96
N PHE A 135 5.62 -10.69 -1.46
CA PHE A 135 4.91 -9.95 -0.41
C PHE A 135 4.40 -10.90 0.67
N ARG A 136 4.38 -10.42 1.90
CA ARG A 136 3.81 -11.16 3.04
C ARG A 136 3.25 -10.21 4.09
N LEU A 137 2.43 -10.74 4.99
CA LEU A 137 2.15 -10.07 6.25
C LEU A 137 3.27 -10.34 7.27
N GLY A 138 3.51 -9.37 8.12
CA GLY A 138 4.39 -9.47 9.27
C GLY A 138 3.89 -8.54 10.37
N ARG A 139 4.40 -8.67 11.58
CA ARG A 139 4.11 -7.69 12.63
C ARG A 139 4.68 -6.33 12.25
N LYS A 140 3.94 -5.28 12.50
CA LYS A 140 4.45 -3.91 12.38
C LYS A 140 5.70 -3.75 13.22
N THR A 141 6.73 -3.17 12.63
CA THR A 141 7.88 -2.74 13.40
C THR A 141 7.47 -1.52 14.20
N VAL A 142 7.36 -1.66 15.51
CA VAL A 142 7.12 -0.51 16.39
C VAL A 142 8.44 0.26 16.48
N ILE A 143 8.64 1.16 15.52
CA ILE A 143 9.70 2.17 15.63
C ILE A 143 9.09 3.28 16.47
N VAL A 144 9.69 3.53 17.61
CA VAL A 144 9.33 4.71 18.43
C VAL A 144 10.25 5.86 17.98
N PRO A 145 9.73 6.82 17.19
CA PRO A 145 10.55 7.89 16.65
C PRO A 145 11.08 8.78 17.78
N GLY A 146 12.35 9.17 17.72
CA GLY A 146 12.90 10.17 18.62
C GLY A 146 12.42 11.59 18.31
N LEU A 147 11.99 11.84 17.07
CA LEU A 147 11.55 13.15 16.57
C LEU A 147 10.23 13.01 15.82
N THR A 148 9.41 14.05 15.92
CA THR A 148 8.21 14.21 15.10
C THR A 148 8.60 14.56 13.66
N SER A 149 8.07 13.85 12.67
CA SER A 149 8.37 14.10 11.26
C SER A 149 7.17 13.84 10.36
N LEU A 150 7.09 14.61 9.26
CA LEU A 150 6.13 14.41 8.19
C LEU A 150 6.86 13.79 6.99
N GLY A 151 6.49 12.57 6.63
CA GLY A 151 7.04 11.85 5.47
C GLY A 151 6.54 12.42 4.14
N GLN A 152 7.19 12.02 3.06
CA GLN A 152 6.68 12.27 1.73
C GLN A 152 5.52 11.31 1.46
N ASN A 153 4.43 11.83 0.87
CA ASN A 153 3.34 10.96 0.45
C ASN A 153 3.75 10.00 -0.67
N TYR A 154 3.16 8.83 -0.69
CA TYR A 154 3.39 7.85 -1.75
C TYR A 154 2.07 7.17 -2.17
N PRO A 155 1.80 7.08 -3.49
CA PRO A 155 2.56 7.64 -4.61
C PRO A 155 2.54 9.18 -4.65
N ASN A 156 3.54 9.80 -5.32
CA ASN A 156 3.57 11.23 -5.61
C ASN A 156 4.33 11.49 -6.93
N PRO A 157 3.69 11.86 -8.06
CA PRO A 157 2.27 12.20 -8.16
C PRO A 157 1.33 11.04 -7.87
N PHE A 158 0.06 11.34 -7.52
CA PHE A 158 -0.93 10.32 -7.18
C PHE A 158 -2.23 10.46 -7.97
N ASN A 159 -2.98 9.35 -8.13
CA ASN A 159 -4.28 9.29 -8.83
C ASN A 159 -5.16 8.15 -8.27
N PRO A 160 -6.30 8.40 -7.70
CA PRO A 160 -6.69 9.61 -6.95
C PRO A 160 -6.30 9.53 -5.47
N VAL A 161 -5.54 8.48 -5.07
CA VAL A 161 -5.28 8.12 -3.67
C VAL A 161 -3.79 8.14 -3.39
N THR A 162 -3.43 8.67 -2.23
CA THR A 162 -2.04 8.63 -1.72
C THR A 162 -2.02 8.33 -0.23
N ASN A 163 -0.99 7.66 0.21
CA ASN A 163 -0.70 7.45 1.63
C ASN A 163 0.28 8.52 2.14
N ILE A 164 -0.04 9.10 3.29
CA ILE A 164 0.78 10.09 3.97
C ILE A 164 1.25 9.45 5.27
N THR A 165 2.56 9.33 5.43
CA THR A 165 3.18 8.80 6.65
C THR A 165 3.70 9.95 7.50
N TYR A 166 3.63 9.80 8.81
CA TYR A 166 4.22 10.75 9.75
C TYR A 166 4.60 10.04 11.05
N ASP A 167 5.61 10.58 11.70
CA ASP A 167 6.10 10.12 12.98
C ASP A 167 5.69 11.12 14.05
N VAL A 168 5.32 10.61 15.22
CA VAL A 168 5.10 11.41 16.43
C VAL A 168 6.21 11.02 17.41
N GLY A 169 7.06 11.97 17.72
CA GLY A 169 8.17 11.81 18.67
C GLY A 169 7.73 11.83 20.13
N PHE A 170 8.67 11.56 21.01
CA PHE A 170 8.47 11.69 22.46
C PHE A 170 8.28 13.16 22.86
N VAL A 171 7.33 13.38 23.77
CA VAL A 171 7.09 14.64 24.44
C VAL A 171 6.95 14.37 25.94
N ASP A 172 6.97 15.45 26.76
CA ASP A 172 6.65 15.34 28.18
C ASP A 172 5.15 14.99 28.34
N GLY A 173 4.86 13.71 28.39
CA GLY A 173 3.49 13.15 28.49
C GLY A 173 3.27 11.97 27.55
N PRO A 174 2.16 11.21 27.79
CA PRO A 174 1.88 10.01 27.02
C PRO A 174 1.41 10.29 25.58
N GLN A 175 0.89 11.49 25.30
CA GLN A 175 0.31 11.87 24.02
C GLN A 175 0.46 13.37 23.78
N GLN A 176 0.44 13.77 22.51
CA GLN A 176 0.35 15.16 22.09
C GLN A 176 -0.78 15.37 21.09
N GLN A 177 -1.30 16.60 21.01
CA GLN A 177 -2.27 16.97 19.98
C GLN A 177 -1.57 17.04 18.63
N VAL A 178 -2.07 16.30 17.65
CA VAL A 178 -1.60 16.32 16.27
C VAL A 178 -2.72 16.81 15.36
N ASN A 179 -2.40 17.69 14.43
CA ASN A 179 -3.29 18.16 13.38
C ASN A 179 -2.61 17.99 12.03
N LEU A 180 -3.24 17.23 11.14
CA LEU A 180 -2.79 16.97 9.79
C LEU A 180 -3.86 17.42 8.80
N SER A 181 -3.55 18.41 7.98
CA SER A 181 -4.52 19.05 7.08
C SER A 181 -3.95 19.26 5.68
N ILE A 182 -4.83 19.30 4.69
CA ILE A 182 -4.51 19.57 3.29
C ILE A 182 -4.89 21.01 2.95
N TYR A 183 -4.00 21.70 2.25
CA TYR A 183 -4.19 23.04 1.71
C TYR A 183 -3.94 23.09 0.22
N ASN A 184 -4.63 23.96 -0.50
CA ASN A 184 -4.34 24.23 -1.90
C ASN A 184 -3.19 25.25 -2.06
N LEU A 185 -2.82 25.55 -3.30
CA LEU A 185 -1.73 26.49 -3.62
C LEU A 185 -1.97 27.93 -3.11
N LEU A 186 -3.23 28.31 -2.90
CA LEU A 186 -3.62 29.62 -2.36
C LEU A 186 -3.64 29.64 -0.82
N GLY A 187 -3.25 28.53 -0.17
CA GLY A 187 -3.29 28.41 1.29
C GLY A 187 -4.69 28.19 1.87
N GLN A 188 -5.69 27.90 1.03
CA GLN A 188 -7.04 27.61 1.50
C GLN A 188 -7.11 26.16 2.01
N HIS A 189 -7.75 25.98 3.15
CA HIS A 189 -7.97 24.66 3.74
C HIS A 189 -8.88 23.81 2.85
N VAL A 190 -8.42 22.61 2.51
CA VAL A 190 -9.13 21.64 1.67
C VAL A 190 -9.80 20.57 2.54
N GLN A 191 -9.02 19.90 3.39
CA GLN A 191 -9.49 18.83 4.25
C GLN A 191 -8.61 18.69 5.48
N THR A 192 -9.19 18.36 6.63
CA THR A 192 -8.46 17.86 7.79
C THR A 192 -8.45 16.34 7.71
N LEU A 193 -7.27 15.74 7.61
CA LEU A 193 -7.09 14.30 7.57
C LEU A 193 -7.12 13.70 8.98
N PHE A 194 -6.46 14.36 9.93
CA PHE A 194 -6.43 13.93 11.32
C PHE A 194 -6.39 15.14 12.26
N LYS A 195 -7.10 15.06 13.37
CA LYS A 195 -7.00 16.02 14.49
C LYS A 195 -7.35 15.29 15.77
N GLY A 196 -6.36 15.08 16.63
CA GLY A 196 -6.56 14.33 17.88
C GLY A 196 -5.29 14.13 18.67
N GLN A 197 -5.39 13.42 19.79
CA GLN A 197 -4.27 13.03 20.63
C GLN A 197 -3.59 11.79 20.05
N GLN A 198 -2.26 11.81 19.97
CA GLN A 198 -1.44 10.66 19.56
C GLN A 198 -0.20 10.54 20.44
N GLY A 199 0.11 9.29 20.83
CA GLY A 199 1.37 8.93 21.48
C GLY A 199 2.53 8.85 20.51
N PRO A 200 3.76 8.65 21.00
CA PRO A 200 4.93 8.39 20.16
C PRO A 200 4.72 7.16 19.30
N GLY A 201 5.02 7.27 18.00
CA GLY A 201 4.83 6.18 17.05
C GLY A 201 4.85 6.64 15.60
N GLN A 202 4.79 5.67 14.69
CA GLN A 202 4.64 5.91 13.26
C GLN A 202 3.16 5.74 12.87
N TYR A 203 2.68 6.66 12.04
CA TYR A 203 1.30 6.71 11.61
C TYR A 203 1.21 6.87 10.11
N SER A 204 0.09 6.41 9.54
CA SER A 204 -0.21 6.64 8.15
C SER A 204 -1.69 6.96 7.94
N ILE A 205 -1.99 7.78 6.95
CA ILE A 205 -3.35 8.17 6.62
C ILE A 205 -3.51 8.38 5.12
N MET A 206 -4.66 7.94 4.61
CA MET A 206 -4.98 8.06 3.19
C MET A 206 -5.66 9.38 2.88
N TRP A 207 -5.25 10.03 1.78
CA TRP A 207 -6.01 11.10 1.16
C TRP A 207 -6.49 10.68 -0.23
N TYR A 208 -7.81 10.80 -0.44
CA TYR A 208 -8.50 10.37 -1.66
C TYR A 208 -8.68 11.51 -2.67
N GLY A 209 -7.92 12.59 -2.58
CA GLY A 209 -8.08 13.76 -3.45
C GLY A 209 -9.46 14.40 -3.34
N ARG A 210 -10.02 14.47 -2.13
CA ARG A 210 -11.34 15.04 -1.83
C ARG A 210 -11.21 16.19 -0.83
N ASP A 211 -12.17 17.10 -0.90
CA ASP A 211 -12.33 18.17 0.09
C ASP A 211 -13.14 17.72 1.32
N LYS A 212 -13.34 18.63 2.27
CA LYS A 212 -14.11 18.41 3.50
C LYS A 212 -15.58 18.00 3.27
N SER A 213 -16.12 18.29 2.08
CA SER A 213 -17.48 17.92 1.67
C SER A 213 -17.53 16.58 0.93
N GLY A 214 -16.36 15.91 0.76
CA GLY A 214 -16.24 14.66 0.03
C GLY A 214 -16.21 14.84 -1.51
N VAL A 215 -16.19 16.09 -1.99
CA VAL A 215 -16.12 16.40 -3.42
C VAL A 215 -14.68 16.26 -3.90
N SER A 216 -14.51 15.66 -5.07
CA SER A 216 -13.21 15.48 -5.71
C SER A 216 -12.59 16.84 -6.06
N VAL A 217 -11.34 17.06 -5.67
CA VAL A 217 -10.61 18.28 -6.01
C VAL A 217 -9.89 18.14 -7.35
N ALA A 218 -9.56 19.28 -8.00
CA ALA A 218 -8.90 19.30 -9.31
C ALA A 218 -7.47 18.76 -9.25
N SER A 219 -6.95 18.32 -10.42
CA SER A 219 -5.51 18.06 -10.57
C SER A 219 -4.70 19.29 -10.21
N GLY A 220 -3.59 19.12 -9.52
CA GLY A 220 -2.76 20.24 -9.12
C GLY A 220 -1.85 19.95 -7.93
N ILE A 221 -1.22 21.02 -7.46
CA ILE A 221 -0.34 20.98 -6.28
C ILE A 221 -1.16 21.30 -5.03
N TYR A 222 -0.95 20.48 -4.00
CA TYR A 222 -1.50 20.64 -2.67
C TYR A 222 -0.36 20.54 -1.65
N PHE A 223 -0.65 20.94 -0.42
CA PHE A 223 0.28 20.86 0.69
C PHE A 223 -0.35 20.06 1.84
N VAL A 224 0.37 19.08 2.32
CA VAL A 224 0.09 18.44 3.60
C VAL A 224 0.78 19.27 4.67
N HIS A 225 0.03 19.75 5.63
CA HIS A 225 0.53 20.54 6.77
C HIS A 225 0.26 19.77 8.05
N MET A 226 1.31 19.53 8.81
CA MET A 226 1.27 18.89 10.12
C MET A 226 1.67 19.91 11.19
N SER A 227 0.92 19.98 12.28
CA SER A 227 1.27 20.73 13.46
C SER A 227 0.97 19.97 14.74
N THR A 228 1.77 20.18 15.78
CA THR A 228 1.61 19.51 17.08
C THR A 228 1.53 20.51 18.22
N SER A 229 1.01 20.06 19.38
CA SER A 229 1.00 20.87 20.59
C SER A 229 2.39 21.13 21.17
N ALA A 230 3.40 20.36 20.78
CA ALA A 230 4.80 20.60 21.11
C ALA A 230 5.43 21.76 20.31
N GLY A 231 4.66 22.37 19.38
CA GLY A 231 5.13 23.50 18.57
C GLY A 231 5.81 23.10 17.27
N GLU A 232 5.83 21.83 16.93
CA GLU A 232 6.40 21.33 15.67
C GLU A 232 5.45 21.60 14.51
N VAL A 233 5.99 22.11 13.41
CA VAL A 233 5.26 22.41 12.18
C VAL A 233 6.04 21.91 10.98
N GLN A 234 5.41 21.12 10.13
CA GLN A 234 6.02 20.63 8.90
C GLN A 234 5.03 20.66 7.73
N THR A 235 5.56 20.86 6.53
CA THR A 235 4.75 20.92 5.31
C THR A 235 5.43 20.15 4.19
N LYS A 236 4.66 19.32 3.45
CA LYS A 236 5.11 18.59 2.27
C LYS A 236 4.22 18.89 1.07
N LYS A 237 4.85 19.00 -0.10
CA LYS A 237 4.16 19.19 -1.37
C LYS A 237 3.68 17.83 -1.89
N VAL A 238 2.43 17.77 -2.34
CA VAL A 238 1.81 16.60 -2.95
C VAL A 238 1.19 16.99 -4.29
N MET A 239 1.26 16.11 -5.29
CA MET A 239 0.76 16.38 -6.64
C MET A 239 -0.31 15.36 -7.01
N LEU A 240 -1.53 15.86 -7.26
CA LEU A 240 -2.66 15.07 -7.76
C LEU A 240 -2.71 15.17 -9.28
N LEU A 241 -2.74 14.03 -9.95
CA LEU A 241 -3.01 13.89 -11.38
C LEU A 241 -4.30 13.09 -11.57
N ARG A 242 -5.14 13.55 -12.47
CA ARG A 242 -6.39 12.87 -12.90
C ARG A 242 -6.46 12.81 -14.40
#